data_52c126db6eb282964c44955d4be23572
#
_entry.id   52c126db6eb282964c44955d4be23572
#
_cell.length_a   1.000
_cell.length_b   1.000
_cell.length_c   1.000
_cell.angle_alpha   90.00
_cell.angle_beta   90.00
_cell.angle_gamma   90.00
#
_symmetry.space_group_name_H-M   'P 1'
#
loop_
_entity.id
_entity.type
_entity.pdbx_description
1 polymer ?
#
loop_
_entity_poly.entity_id
_entity_poly.type
_entity_poly.pdbx_seq_one_letter_code
_entity_poly.pdbx_strand_id
1 'polypeptide(L)'
;MLCSRPAFCFMHKFRRKIPCIFWKGNGTLSMEHSTEVLYNRTMVYCTPEHRFGSDALLLARFCEPKRSQKAADLCSGCGIVALEWHDRGHRGPCTALELQPEGSALLAAAVEEQQLTHI
;
A
#
# COMPACT_ATOMS: atom_id res chain seq x y z
N MET A 1 -23.68 -4.55 -20.03
CA MET A 1 -22.82 -5.41 -20.84
C MET A 1 -21.51 -5.62 -20.07
N LEU A 2 -21.26 -6.85 -19.72
CA LEU A 2 -20.27 -7.32 -18.77
C LEU A 2 -18.85 -7.08 -19.26
N CYS A 3 -18.03 -6.38 -18.49
CA CYS A 3 -16.58 -6.47 -18.60
C CYS A 3 -16.06 -7.35 -17.46
N SER A 4 -16.18 -8.65 -17.65
CA SER A 4 -15.50 -9.66 -16.84
C SER A 4 -14.13 -9.93 -17.48
N ARG A 5 -13.12 -9.17 -17.06
CA ARG A 5 -11.73 -9.56 -17.27
C ARG A 5 -11.01 -9.51 -15.94
N PRO A 6 -10.43 -10.63 -15.47
CA PRO A 6 -9.55 -10.59 -14.32
C PRO A 6 -8.29 -9.81 -14.74
N ALA A 7 -7.98 -8.76 -13.98
CA ALA A 7 -6.68 -8.12 -14.06
C ALA A 7 -5.64 -9.09 -13.47
N PHE A 8 -5.43 -10.17 -14.19
CA PHE A 8 -4.39 -11.13 -13.95
C PHE A 8 -3.63 -11.25 -15.27
N CYS A 9 -2.56 -10.56 -15.39
CA CYS A 9 -1.43 -11.00 -16.19
C CYS A 9 -0.41 -9.90 -16.25
N PHE A 10 0.62 -10.00 -15.50
CA PHE A 10 1.98 -9.90 -16.04
C PHE A 10 2.98 -10.03 -14.89
N MET A 11 3.29 -11.26 -14.50
CA MET A 11 4.63 -11.59 -13.96
C MET A 11 4.80 -13.09 -13.78
N HIS A 12 4.83 -13.80 -14.90
CA HIS A 12 5.40 -15.13 -14.94
C HIS A 12 6.70 -15.07 -15.75
N LYS A 13 7.78 -14.59 -15.13
CA LYS A 13 9.17 -14.90 -15.55
C LYS A 13 10.22 -14.00 -14.87
N PHE A 14 10.16 -13.85 -13.56
CA PHE A 14 11.37 -13.41 -12.85
C PHE A 14 11.57 -14.31 -11.63
N ARG A 15 12.19 -15.49 -11.86
CA ARG A 15 12.77 -16.32 -10.81
C ARG A 15 14.08 -15.69 -10.34
N ARG A 16 14.02 -14.56 -9.70
CA ARG A 16 15.05 -14.14 -8.75
C ARG A 16 14.33 -13.98 -7.41
N LYS A 17 14.80 -14.72 -6.40
CA LYS A 17 14.40 -14.55 -5.03
C LYS A 17 14.72 -13.10 -4.66
N ILE A 18 13.76 -12.22 -4.79
CA ILE A 18 13.79 -10.93 -4.10
C ILE A 18 13.60 -11.30 -2.65
N PRO A 19 14.53 -10.99 -1.73
CA PRO A 19 14.29 -11.22 -0.33
C PRO A 19 13.07 -10.36 0.02
N CYS A 20 11.96 -11.01 0.32
CA CYS A 20 10.88 -10.37 1.06
C CYS A 20 11.52 -9.92 2.36
N ILE A 21 11.78 -8.64 2.51
CA ILE A 21 12.18 -8.08 3.79
C ILE A 21 10.93 -8.16 4.66
N PHE A 22 10.86 -9.27 5.39
CA PHE A 22 9.84 -9.51 6.38
C PHE A 22 10.22 -8.65 7.58
N TRP A 23 9.61 -7.49 7.72
CA TRP A 23 9.75 -6.70 8.94
C TRP A 23 9.07 -7.45 10.09
N LYS A 24 9.88 -8.04 10.97
CA LYS A 24 9.50 -8.41 12.32
C LYS A 24 10.11 -7.37 13.24
N GLY A 25 9.33 -6.41 13.69
CA GLY A 25 9.87 -5.43 14.59
C GLY A 25 8.83 -4.86 15.53
N ASN A 26 8.99 -5.12 16.81
CA ASN A 26 8.50 -4.27 17.89
C ASN A 26 9.34 -2.97 17.87
N GLY A 27 9.16 -2.14 16.89
CA GLY A 27 9.98 -0.96 16.69
C GLY A 27 9.12 0.27 16.39
N THR A 28 9.08 1.18 17.34
CA THR A 28 8.73 2.56 17.09
C THR A 28 9.48 3.05 15.86
N LEU A 29 8.79 3.63 14.90
CA LEU A 29 9.41 4.26 13.74
C LEU A 29 10.37 5.33 14.25
N SER A 30 11.68 5.08 14.17
CA SER A 30 12.72 6.03 14.65
C SER A 30 13.01 7.14 13.63
N MET A 31 12.27 7.16 12.51
CA MET A 31 12.44 8.06 11.40
C MET A 31 11.50 9.26 11.56
N GLU A 32 12.03 10.47 11.39
CA GLU A 32 11.18 11.65 11.32
C GLU A 32 10.24 11.55 10.12
N HIS A 33 8.95 11.62 10.38
CA HIS A 33 7.91 11.53 9.38
C HIS A 33 6.80 12.55 9.63
N SER A 34 6.12 12.95 8.57
CA SER A 34 4.85 13.67 8.64
C SER A 34 3.69 12.69 8.48
N THR A 35 2.55 13.06 9.04
CA THR A 35 1.31 12.29 8.92
C THR A 35 0.34 13.05 8.04
N GLU A 36 -0.07 12.41 6.95
CA GLU A 36 -1.19 12.86 6.12
C GLU A 36 -2.44 12.07 6.49
N VAL A 37 -3.60 12.71 6.48
CA VAL A 37 -4.87 12.08 6.86
C VAL A 37 -5.80 12.09 5.65
N LEU A 38 -6.22 10.91 5.23
CA LEU A 38 -7.14 10.72 4.12
C LEU A 38 -8.60 11.06 4.52
N TYR A 39 -9.50 11.03 3.56
CA TYR A 39 -10.87 11.51 3.73
C TYR A 39 -11.63 10.83 4.88
N ASN A 40 -11.51 9.51 5.03
CA ASN A 40 -12.12 8.73 6.10
C ASN A 40 -11.15 8.44 7.26
N ARG A 41 -10.18 9.32 7.46
CA ARG A 41 -9.23 9.33 8.58
C ARG A 41 -8.13 8.27 8.56
N THR A 42 -7.93 7.56 7.47
CA THR A 42 -6.76 6.69 7.32
C THR A 42 -5.48 7.54 7.32
N MET A 43 -4.52 7.18 8.14
CA MET A 43 -3.24 7.88 8.24
C MET A 43 -2.22 7.30 7.26
N VAL A 44 -1.46 8.19 6.64
CA VAL A 44 -0.33 7.87 5.76
C VAL A 44 0.90 8.56 6.30
N TYR A 45 1.97 7.81 6.51
CA TYR A 45 3.24 8.36 6.95
C TYR A 45 4.13 8.69 5.76
N CYS A 46 4.73 9.86 5.77
CA CYS A 46 5.55 10.38 4.69
C CYS A 46 6.86 10.94 5.19
N THR A 47 7.91 10.84 4.38
CA THR A 47 9.15 11.60 4.53
C THR A 47 9.34 12.49 3.31
N PRO A 48 10.34 13.40 3.31
CA PRO A 48 10.65 14.19 2.12
C PRO A 48 10.91 13.34 0.87
N GLU A 49 11.51 12.16 1.03
CA GLU A 49 11.87 11.22 -0.04
C GLU A 49 10.71 10.31 -0.44
N HIS A 50 9.84 9.99 0.51
CA HIS A 50 8.68 9.10 0.32
C HIS A 50 7.38 9.87 0.52
N ARG A 51 7.07 10.71 -0.44
CA ARG A 51 5.82 11.47 -0.56
C ARG A 51 4.95 10.92 -1.67
N PHE A 52 3.72 11.35 -1.70
CA PHE A 52 2.81 11.06 -2.81
C PHE A 52 2.23 12.35 -3.38
N GLY A 53 1.84 12.29 -4.63
CA GLY A 53 1.14 13.35 -5.33
C GLY A 53 -0.30 12.99 -5.67
N SER A 54 -0.98 13.90 -6.32
CA SER A 54 -2.35 13.68 -6.81
C SER A 54 -2.45 12.56 -7.84
N ASP A 55 -1.38 12.26 -8.55
CA ASP A 55 -1.27 11.16 -9.50
C ASP A 55 -1.47 9.79 -8.83
N ALA A 56 -0.88 9.58 -7.65
CA ALA A 56 -1.06 8.35 -6.89
C ALA A 56 -2.52 8.19 -6.40
N LEU A 57 -3.16 9.27 -5.98
CA LEU A 57 -4.57 9.26 -5.60
C LEU A 57 -5.49 9.01 -6.80
N LEU A 58 -5.17 9.58 -7.96
CA LEU A 58 -5.90 9.30 -9.20
C LEU A 58 -5.74 7.85 -9.63
N LEU A 59 -4.53 7.30 -9.52
CA LEU A 59 -4.26 5.88 -9.79
C LEU A 59 -5.08 4.99 -8.87
N ALA A 60 -5.08 5.27 -7.57
CA ALA A 60 -5.85 4.50 -6.59
C ALA A 60 -7.35 4.47 -6.93
N ARG A 61 -7.91 5.62 -7.33
CA ARG A 61 -9.31 5.74 -7.75
C ARG A 61 -9.60 5.03 -9.06
N PHE A 62 -8.69 5.11 -10.01
CA PHE A 62 -8.83 4.44 -11.30
C PHE A 62 -8.80 2.91 -11.18
N CYS A 63 -7.93 2.38 -10.30
CA CYS A 63 -7.75 0.96 -10.07
C CYS A 63 -8.52 0.44 -8.85
N GLU A 64 -9.54 1.14 -8.38
CA GLU A 64 -10.26 0.82 -7.14
C GLU A 64 -10.78 -0.63 -7.13
N PRO A 65 -10.28 -1.49 -6.22
CA PRO A 65 -10.76 -2.85 -6.11
C PRO A 65 -12.13 -2.90 -5.44
N LYS A 66 -12.91 -3.92 -5.75
CA LYS A 66 -14.15 -4.18 -5.01
C LYS A 66 -13.83 -4.48 -3.55
N ARG A 67 -14.79 -4.27 -2.65
CA ARG A 67 -14.62 -4.35 -1.19
C ARG A 67 -13.87 -5.59 -0.71
N SER A 68 -14.14 -6.77 -1.27
CA SER A 68 -13.55 -8.05 -0.86
C SER A 68 -12.55 -8.63 -1.86
N GLN A 69 -12.22 -7.90 -2.90
CA GLN A 69 -11.32 -8.36 -3.96
C GLN A 69 -9.88 -8.40 -3.46
N LYS A 70 -9.11 -9.39 -3.91
CA LYS A 70 -7.65 -9.38 -3.71
C LYS A 70 -7.03 -8.28 -4.55
N ALA A 71 -6.12 -7.52 -3.96
CA ALA A 71 -5.42 -6.43 -4.62
C ALA A 71 -3.91 -6.49 -4.35
N ALA A 72 -3.14 -5.87 -5.23
CA ALA A 72 -1.71 -5.70 -5.05
C ALA A 72 -1.31 -4.29 -5.50
N ASP A 73 -0.55 -3.62 -4.65
CA ASP A 73 0.07 -2.33 -4.90
C ASP A 73 1.58 -2.54 -5.12
N LEU A 74 2.02 -2.38 -6.36
CA LEU A 74 3.40 -2.60 -6.76
C LEU A 74 4.17 -1.28 -6.76
N CYS A 75 5.36 -1.27 -6.17
CA CYS A 75 6.14 -0.05 -5.93
C CYS A 75 5.37 0.92 -5.03
N SER A 76 4.89 0.41 -3.91
CA SER A 76 3.90 1.09 -3.08
C SER A 76 4.41 2.36 -2.38
N GLY A 77 5.73 2.58 -2.33
CA GLY A 77 6.31 3.72 -1.62
C GLY A 77 5.88 3.74 -0.16
N CYS A 78 5.30 4.85 0.29
CA CYS A 78 4.70 4.97 1.62
C CYS A 78 3.32 4.26 1.73
N GLY A 79 2.88 3.56 0.70
CA GLY A 79 1.65 2.76 0.70
C GLY A 79 0.38 3.54 0.40
N ILE A 80 0.48 4.72 -0.19
CA ILE A 80 -0.66 5.60 -0.43
C ILE A 80 -1.80 4.94 -1.21
N VAL A 81 -1.50 4.12 -2.24
CA VAL A 81 -2.54 3.47 -3.06
C VAL A 81 -3.31 2.44 -2.23
N ALA A 82 -2.60 1.56 -1.52
CA ALA A 82 -3.23 0.55 -0.66
C ALA A 82 -4.03 1.20 0.48
N LEU A 83 -3.50 2.26 1.10
CA LEU A 83 -4.17 3.00 2.17
C LEU A 83 -5.38 3.80 1.66
N GLU A 84 -5.32 4.39 0.47
CA GLU A 84 -6.48 5.04 -0.16
C GLU A 84 -7.59 4.02 -0.47
N TRP A 85 -7.25 2.82 -0.96
CA TRP A 85 -8.25 1.75 -1.13
C TRP A 85 -8.91 1.38 0.19
N HIS A 86 -8.12 1.23 1.27
CA HIS A 86 -8.67 1.00 2.60
C HIS A 86 -9.59 2.13 3.04
N ASP A 87 -9.15 3.38 2.90
CA ASP A 87 -9.92 4.57 3.26
C ASP A 87 -11.27 4.62 2.53
N ARG A 88 -11.30 4.18 1.29
CA ARG A 88 -12.49 4.10 0.44
C ARG A 88 -13.36 2.85 0.66
N GLY A 89 -12.99 1.98 1.59
CA GLY A 89 -13.81 0.85 2.03
C GLY A 89 -13.36 -0.52 1.55
N HIS A 90 -12.21 -0.65 0.88
CA HIS A 90 -11.62 -1.94 0.58
C HIS A 90 -11.24 -2.69 1.87
N ARG A 91 -11.57 -3.98 1.92
CA ARG A 91 -11.33 -4.86 3.09
C ARG A 91 -10.86 -6.26 2.69
N GLY A 92 -10.67 -6.49 1.38
CA GLY A 92 -10.09 -7.73 0.88
C GLY A 92 -8.57 -7.77 1.11
N PRO A 93 -7.94 -8.95 0.97
CA PRO A 93 -6.49 -9.06 1.11
C PRO A 93 -5.77 -8.13 0.13
N CYS A 94 -4.87 -7.32 0.65
CA CYS A 94 -4.04 -6.40 -0.13
C CYS A 94 -2.58 -6.68 0.15
N THR A 95 -1.77 -6.78 -0.91
CA THR A 95 -0.32 -6.95 -0.79
C THR A 95 0.35 -5.71 -1.35
N ALA A 96 1.07 -4.99 -0.51
CA ALA A 96 1.89 -3.87 -0.93
C ALA A 96 3.36 -4.32 -1.03
N LEU A 97 3.99 -4.00 -2.15
CA LEU A 97 5.37 -4.36 -2.45
C LEU A 97 6.20 -3.11 -2.66
N GLU A 98 7.21 -2.92 -1.82
CA GLU A 98 8.16 -1.83 -1.92
C GLU A 98 9.59 -2.36 -1.75
N LEU A 99 10.48 -1.92 -2.63
CA LEU A 99 11.88 -2.32 -2.63
C LEU A 99 12.71 -1.50 -1.64
N GLN A 100 12.34 -0.24 -1.43
CA GLN A 100 13.07 0.67 -0.56
C GLN A 100 12.64 0.43 0.91
N PRO A 101 13.58 0.09 1.80
CA PRO A 101 13.26 -0.26 3.19
C PRO A 101 12.51 0.85 3.94
N GLU A 102 12.85 2.11 3.66
CA GLU A 102 12.26 3.28 4.31
C GLU A 102 10.78 3.43 3.94
N GLY A 103 10.45 3.30 2.66
CA GLY A 103 9.07 3.33 2.17
C GLY A 103 8.25 2.18 2.76
N SER A 104 8.81 0.97 2.74
CA SER A 104 8.19 -0.22 3.35
C SER A 104 7.94 -0.04 4.85
N ALA A 105 8.90 0.56 5.58
CA ALA A 105 8.77 0.82 7.01
C ALA A 105 7.66 1.84 7.34
N LEU A 106 7.49 2.86 6.52
CA LEU A 106 6.41 3.85 6.67
C LEU A 106 5.04 3.19 6.55
N LEU A 107 4.84 2.35 5.53
CA LEU A 107 3.60 1.61 5.36
C LEU A 107 3.37 0.62 6.50
N ALA A 108 4.39 -0.14 6.89
CA ALA A 108 4.27 -1.11 7.97
C ALA A 108 3.85 -0.45 9.28
N ALA A 109 4.44 0.70 9.62
CA ALA A 109 4.07 1.47 10.80
C ALA A 109 2.62 1.98 10.74
N ALA A 110 2.19 2.50 9.59
CA ALA A 110 0.82 2.96 9.40
C ALA A 110 -0.20 1.82 9.52
N VAL A 111 0.11 0.66 8.97
CA VAL A 111 -0.72 -0.56 9.03
C VAL A 111 -0.83 -1.08 10.47
N GLU A 112 0.30 -1.15 11.18
CA GLU A 112 0.35 -1.63 12.56
C GLU A 112 -0.43 -0.71 13.51
N GLU A 113 -0.17 0.58 13.45
CA GLU A 113 -0.82 1.56 14.34
C GLU A 113 -2.34 1.62 14.14
N GLN A 114 -2.79 1.50 12.91
CA GLN A 114 -4.22 1.52 12.57
C GLN A 114 -4.86 0.14 12.55
N GLN A 115 -4.11 -0.92 12.88
CA GLN A 115 -4.56 -2.31 12.92
C GLN A 115 -5.23 -2.79 11.61
N LEU A 116 -4.62 -2.45 10.47
CA LEU A 116 -5.13 -2.77 9.14
C LEU A 116 -4.71 -4.19 8.74
N THR A 117 -5.33 -5.20 9.30
CA THR A 117 -4.93 -6.62 9.20
C THR A 117 -5.05 -7.24 7.81
N HIS A 118 -5.61 -6.54 6.84
CA HIS A 118 -5.80 -7.02 5.46
C HIS A 118 -4.78 -6.45 4.47
N ILE A 119 -3.92 -5.53 4.89
CA ILE A 119 -2.82 -4.97 4.09
C ILE A 119 -1.50 -5.61 4.50
#